data_0adfc4e316bd6c75594d045fabf064e5
#
_entry.id   0adfc4e316bd6c75594d045fabf064e5
#
_cell.length_a   1.000
_cell.length_b   1.000
_cell.length_c   1.000
_cell.angle_alpha   90.00
_cell.angle_beta   90.00
_cell.angle_gamma   90.00
#
_symmetry.space_group_name_H-M   'P 1'
#
loop_
_entity.id
_entity.type
_entity.pdbx_description
1 polymer ?
#
loop_
_entity_poly.entity_id
_entity_poly.type
_entity_poly.pdbx_seq_one_letter_code
_entity_poly.pdbx_strand_id
1 'polypeptide(L)'
;EMQRSLVGSEMCIRDRNDRKKVLEYLQSHDIAYECLEHPATPTVEEAMKYWKNAPGVQHCKNLFLRNHKGNRHYLVIIPWSKKLDTHRLEKTIGESRLSFASEKRMERFLGVKPGSVSLFGLINDENNEVNLILDQDLESASGISFHPNDNTASLIISHEGFMKFIENCGNSYKFLNLD
;
A
#
# COMPACT_ATOMS: atom_id res chain seq x y z
N GLU A 1 -1.31 33.17 9.06
CA GLU A 1 -2.50 32.31 8.80
C GLU A 1 -2.71 32.03 7.32
N MET A 2 -2.60 33.05 6.45
CA MET A 2 -2.75 32.87 4.99
C MET A 2 -1.65 31.98 4.37
N GLN A 3 -0.39 32.08 4.81
CA GLN A 3 0.69 31.24 4.28
C GLN A 3 0.56 29.76 4.70
N ARG A 4 0.07 29.48 5.89
CA ARG A 4 -0.25 28.12 6.33
C ARG A 4 -1.38 27.49 5.53
N SER A 5 -2.37 28.28 5.16
CA SER A 5 -3.50 27.84 4.34
C SER A 5 -3.07 27.49 2.90
N LEU A 6 -2.14 28.24 2.31
CA LEU A 6 -1.62 27.99 0.95
C LEU A 6 -0.74 26.73 0.90
N VAL A 7 0.16 26.53 1.87
CA VAL A 7 0.99 25.31 1.96
C VAL A 7 0.12 24.08 2.23
N GLY A 8 -0.89 24.19 3.06
CA GLY A 8 -1.87 23.15 3.29
C GLY A 8 -2.70 22.83 2.05
N SER A 9 -3.05 23.83 1.24
CA SER A 9 -3.84 23.63 0.02
C SER A 9 -3.02 22.97 -1.10
N GLU A 10 -1.73 23.28 -1.24
CA GLU A 10 -0.84 22.62 -2.22
C GLU A 10 -0.60 21.15 -1.88
N MET A 11 -0.34 20.83 -0.62
CA MET A 11 -0.26 19.43 -0.16
C MET A 11 -1.57 18.68 -0.37
N CYS A 12 -2.72 19.30 -0.03
CA CYS A 12 -4.04 18.72 -0.29
C CYS A 12 -4.35 18.52 -1.77
N ILE A 13 -3.84 19.38 -2.65
CA ILE A 13 -4.02 19.26 -4.11
C ILE A 13 -3.23 18.05 -4.63
N ARG A 14 -1.98 17.88 -4.21
CA ARG A 14 -1.17 16.71 -4.59
C ARG A 14 -1.80 15.42 -4.10
N ASP A 15 -2.17 15.36 -2.83
CA ASP A 15 -2.79 14.19 -2.23
C ASP A 15 -4.12 13.83 -2.93
N ARG A 16 -4.94 14.84 -3.27
CA ARG A 16 -6.16 14.63 -4.05
C ARG A 16 -5.88 14.10 -5.46
N ASN A 17 -4.82 14.58 -6.10
CA ASN A 17 -4.42 14.09 -7.43
C ASN A 17 -3.95 12.65 -7.38
N ASP A 18 -3.18 12.28 -6.35
CA ASP A 18 -2.72 10.91 -6.15
C ASP A 18 -3.91 9.97 -5.89
N ARG A 19 -4.84 10.36 -5.04
CA ARG A 19 -6.10 9.64 -4.81
C ARG A 19 -6.92 9.53 -6.08
N LYS A 20 -7.11 10.63 -6.80
CA LYS A 20 -7.86 10.66 -8.05
C LYS A 20 -7.30 9.68 -9.08
N LYS A 21 -5.99 9.62 -9.22
CA LYS A 21 -5.31 8.69 -10.12
C LYS A 21 -5.61 7.23 -9.77
N VAL A 22 -5.60 6.90 -8.48
CA VAL A 22 -5.97 5.55 -7.99
C VAL A 22 -7.43 5.23 -8.30
N LEU A 23 -8.35 6.14 -7.99
CA LEU A 23 -9.78 5.92 -8.21
C LEU A 23 -10.10 5.78 -9.71
N GLU A 24 -9.49 6.59 -10.56
CA GLU A 24 -9.63 6.49 -12.02
C GLU A 24 -9.09 5.16 -12.54
N TYR A 25 -7.98 4.67 -12.02
CA TYR A 25 -7.42 3.36 -12.36
C TYR A 25 -8.39 2.22 -12.00
N LEU A 26 -8.93 2.25 -10.77
CA LEU A 26 -9.89 1.25 -10.31
C LEU A 26 -11.16 1.24 -11.18
N GLN A 27 -11.68 2.42 -11.49
CA GLN A 27 -12.86 2.57 -12.35
C GLN A 27 -12.62 2.06 -13.78
N SER A 28 -11.46 2.39 -14.36
CA SER A 28 -11.11 1.97 -15.72
C SER A 28 -10.89 0.46 -15.85
N HIS A 29 -10.60 -0.22 -14.75
CA HIS A 29 -10.40 -1.68 -14.70
C HIS A 29 -11.59 -2.44 -14.08
N ASP A 30 -12.73 -1.77 -13.91
CA ASP A 30 -13.95 -2.35 -13.33
C ASP A 30 -13.74 -2.97 -11.93
N ILE A 31 -12.95 -2.32 -11.11
CA ILE A 31 -12.71 -2.72 -9.72
C ILE A 31 -13.57 -1.86 -8.79
N ALA A 32 -14.56 -2.47 -8.16
CA ALA A 32 -15.42 -1.79 -7.20
C ALA A 32 -14.68 -1.52 -5.88
N TYR A 33 -14.96 -0.39 -5.27
CA TYR A 33 -14.36 0.01 -4.00
C TYR A 33 -15.34 0.79 -3.11
N GLU A 34 -15.08 0.77 -1.81
CA GLU A 34 -15.70 1.65 -0.84
C GLU A 34 -14.62 2.61 -0.30
N CYS A 35 -14.87 3.90 -0.35
CA CYS A 35 -13.93 4.93 0.12
C CYS A 35 -14.40 5.51 1.46
N LEU A 36 -13.55 5.40 2.48
CA LEU A 36 -13.77 5.98 3.80
C LEU A 36 -12.82 7.16 4.00
N GLU A 37 -13.34 8.36 4.06
CA GLU A 37 -12.55 9.56 4.34
C GLU A 37 -12.32 9.72 5.85
N HIS A 38 -11.12 10.15 6.22
CA HIS A 38 -10.72 10.42 7.60
C HIS A 38 -9.59 11.45 7.63
N PRO A 39 -9.33 12.11 8.77
CA PRO A 39 -8.15 12.96 8.90
C PRO A 39 -6.85 12.19 8.64
N ALA A 40 -5.78 12.88 8.26
CA ALA A 40 -4.47 12.27 8.08
C ALA A 40 -4.06 11.50 9.35
N THR A 41 -3.79 10.22 9.17
CA THR A 41 -3.46 9.32 10.27
C THR A 41 -2.04 8.76 10.07
N PRO A 42 -1.05 9.24 10.83
CA PRO A 42 0.33 8.79 10.67
C PRO A 42 0.56 7.36 11.14
N THR A 43 -0.35 6.83 11.96
CA THR A 43 -0.24 5.45 12.49
C THR A 43 -1.49 4.64 12.20
N VAL A 44 -1.31 3.32 12.19
CA VAL A 44 -2.43 2.37 12.03
C VAL A 44 -3.41 2.48 13.20
N GLU A 45 -2.90 2.68 14.41
CA GLU A 45 -3.71 2.81 15.62
C GLU A 45 -4.65 4.01 15.55
N GLU A 46 -4.19 5.12 14.97
CA GLU A 46 -5.04 6.29 14.75
C GLU A 46 -6.05 6.05 13.65
N ALA A 47 -5.66 5.38 12.58
CA ALA A 47 -6.56 5.01 11.49
C ALA A 47 -7.69 4.07 11.96
N MET A 48 -7.41 3.17 12.88
CA MET A 48 -8.40 2.24 13.44
C MET A 48 -9.63 2.93 14.03
N LYS A 49 -9.51 4.15 14.51
CA LYS A 49 -10.63 4.93 15.05
C LYS A 49 -11.69 5.22 13.99
N TYR A 50 -11.30 5.25 12.74
CA TYR A 50 -12.15 5.58 11.60
C TYR A 50 -12.62 4.34 10.83
N TRP A 51 -11.96 3.20 11.04
CA TRP A 51 -12.34 1.95 10.38
C TRP A 51 -13.60 1.37 11.02
N LYS A 52 -14.56 1.09 10.19
CA LYS A 52 -15.74 0.34 10.64
C LYS A 52 -15.36 -1.13 10.81
N ASN A 53 -15.88 -1.75 11.86
CA ASN A 53 -15.78 -3.19 12.06
C ASN A 53 -16.66 -3.91 11.02
N ALA A 54 -16.18 -4.00 9.80
CA ALA A 54 -16.83 -4.80 8.77
C ALA A 54 -16.33 -6.25 8.89
N PRO A 55 -17.20 -7.23 9.11
CA PRO A 55 -16.79 -8.63 9.20
C PRO A 55 -16.07 -9.06 7.91
N GLY A 56 -14.94 -9.73 8.06
CA GLY A 56 -14.15 -10.24 6.94
C GLY A 56 -13.26 -9.23 6.21
N VAL A 57 -13.27 -7.96 6.60
CA VAL A 57 -12.34 -6.95 6.05
C VAL A 57 -11.03 -7.02 6.80
N GLN A 58 -9.95 -7.23 6.06
CA GLN A 58 -8.59 -7.24 6.57
C GLN A 58 -7.93 -5.89 6.34
N HIS A 59 -7.60 -5.19 7.43
CA HIS A 59 -6.79 -4.00 7.38
C HIS A 59 -5.31 -4.39 7.33
N CYS A 60 -4.55 -3.70 6.49
CA CYS A 60 -3.17 -4.06 6.19
C CYS A 60 -2.21 -2.93 6.49
N LYS A 61 -0.97 -3.29 6.77
CA LYS A 61 0.17 -2.39 6.68
C LYS A 61 1.03 -2.76 5.47
N ASN A 62 1.57 -1.74 4.85
CA ASN A 62 2.35 -1.83 3.63
C ASN A 62 3.77 -1.39 3.94
N LEU A 63 4.73 -2.27 3.70
CA LEU A 63 6.14 -2.06 4.03
C LEU A 63 6.95 -2.10 2.74
N PHE A 64 7.67 -1.03 2.46
CA PHE A 64 8.52 -0.95 1.26
C PHE A 64 9.98 -1.18 1.64
N LEU A 65 10.53 -2.28 1.15
CA LEU A 65 11.86 -2.77 1.48
C LEU A 65 12.76 -2.81 0.25
N ARG A 66 14.06 -2.80 0.50
CA ARG A 66 15.09 -3.03 -0.50
C ARG A 66 16.10 -4.07 -0.03
N ASN A 67 16.75 -4.74 -0.96
CA ASN A 67 17.88 -5.61 -0.63
C ASN A 67 19.15 -4.80 -0.36
N HIS A 68 20.21 -5.45 0.12
CA HIS A 68 21.47 -4.80 0.47
C HIS A 68 22.10 -4.03 -0.70
N LYS A 69 22.08 -4.63 -1.89
CA LYS A 69 22.62 -4.00 -3.09
C LYS A 69 21.78 -2.83 -3.61
N GLY A 70 20.55 -2.71 -3.18
CA GLY A 70 19.63 -1.66 -3.60
C GLY A 70 19.14 -1.81 -5.05
N ASN A 71 19.25 -3.00 -5.64
CA ASN A 71 18.82 -3.29 -7.00
C ASN A 71 17.52 -4.10 -7.08
N ARG A 72 16.97 -4.52 -5.93
CA ARG A 72 15.68 -5.19 -5.84
C ARG A 72 14.82 -4.53 -4.75
N HIS A 73 13.56 -4.35 -5.07
CA HIS A 73 12.60 -3.71 -4.18
C HIS A 73 11.41 -4.63 -3.94
N TYR A 74 10.89 -4.58 -2.72
CA TYR A 74 9.78 -5.44 -2.27
C TYR A 74 8.74 -4.60 -1.58
N LEU A 75 7.51 -4.70 -2.03
CA LEU A 75 6.34 -4.19 -1.32
C LEU A 75 5.71 -5.35 -0.57
N VAL A 76 5.76 -5.30 0.76
CA VAL A 76 5.25 -6.36 1.64
C VAL A 76 3.95 -5.91 2.26
N ILE A 77 2.90 -6.68 2.06
CA ILE A 77 1.57 -6.40 2.60
C ILE A 77 1.20 -7.48 3.59
N ILE A 78 0.99 -7.07 4.84
CA ILE A 78 0.65 -7.96 5.94
C ILE A 78 -0.55 -7.42 6.71
N PRO A 79 -1.34 -8.28 7.40
CA PRO A 79 -2.33 -7.83 8.35
C PRO A 79 -1.72 -6.86 9.37
N TRP A 80 -2.46 -5.81 9.72
CA TRP A 80 -1.97 -4.78 10.64
C TRP A 80 -1.50 -5.33 11.98
N SER A 81 -2.10 -6.43 12.45
CA SER A 81 -1.78 -7.08 13.73
C SER A 81 -0.48 -7.86 13.72
N LYS A 82 0.04 -8.20 12.54
CA LYS A 82 1.28 -8.97 12.41
C LYS A 82 2.51 -8.07 12.42
N LYS A 83 3.62 -8.63 12.93
CA LYS A 83 4.93 -8.00 12.87
C LYS A 83 5.80 -8.77 11.88
N LEU A 84 6.37 -8.05 10.91
CA LEU A 84 7.24 -8.69 9.91
C LEU A 84 8.59 -9.07 10.54
N ASP A 85 8.97 -10.34 10.40
CA ASP A 85 10.32 -10.83 10.66
C ASP A 85 11.13 -10.75 9.36
N THR A 86 11.95 -9.70 9.23
CA THR A 86 12.75 -9.46 8.03
C THR A 86 13.79 -10.56 7.79
N HIS A 87 14.38 -11.13 8.85
CA HIS A 87 15.38 -12.21 8.71
C HIS A 87 14.75 -13.51 8.18
N ARG A 88 13.56 -13.83 8.64
CA ARG A 88 12.82 -14.96 8.10
C ARG A 88 12.45 -14.75 6.63
N LEU A 89 11.99 -13.53 6.30
CA LEU A 89 11.66 -13.16 4.93
C LEU A 89 12.90 -13.25 4.02
N GLU A 90 14.04 -12.73 4.46
CA GLU A 90 15.32 -12.82 3.74
C GLU A 90 15.64 -14.27 3.31
N LYS A 91 15.54 -15.19 4.26
CA LYS A 91 15.77 -16.62 4.01
C LYS A 91 14.76 -17.21 3.05
N THR A 92 13.49 -16.83 3.19
CA THR A 92 12.41 -17.37 2.37
C THR A 92 12.53 -16.94 0.90
N ILE A 93 12.92 -15.70 0.64
CA ILE A 93 13.04 -15.17 -0.72
C ILE A 93 14.46 -15.22 -1.29
N GLY A 94 15.44 -15.68 -0.49
CA GLY A 94 16.83 -15.81 -0.94
C GLY A 94 17.59 -14.49 -1.03
N GLU A 95 17.24 -13.51 -0.20
CA GLU A 95 17.95 -12.22 -0.12
C GLU A 95 18.93 -12.17 1.06
N SER A 96 19.98 -11.40 0.89
CA SER A 96 21.05 -11.31 1.91
C SER A 96 20.73 -10.38 3.07
N ARG A 97 20.04 -9.29 2.82
CA ARG A 97 19.67 -8.29 3.84
C ARG A 97 18.57 -7.41 3.27
N LEU A 98 17.49 -7.28 4.03
CA LEU A 98 16.39 -6.38 3.73
C LEU A 98 16.40 -5.20 4.71
N SER A 99 16.18 -4.01 4.20
CA SER A 99 15.97 -2.80 4.99
C SER A 99 14.88 -1.95 4.39
N PHE A 100 14.32 -1.04 5.18
CA PHE A 100 13.31 -0.12 4.67
C PHE A 100 13.91 0.76 3.59
N ALA A 101 13.14 0.94 2.52
CA ALA A 101 13.53 1.82 1.42
C ALA A 101 13.45 3.29 1.85
N SER A 102 14.34 4.12 1.30
CA SER A 102 14.36 5.56 1.56
C SER A 102 13.14 6.27 0.95
N GLU A 103 12.88 7.50 1.41
CA GLU A 103 11.84 8.36 0.83
C GLU A 103 12.02 8.57 -0.67
N LYS A 104 13.26 8.73 -1.12
CA LYS A 104 13.60 8.83 -2.55
C LYS A 104 13.15 7.60 -3.35
N ARG A 105 13.34 6.41 -2.78
CA ARG A 105 12.93 5.16 -3.40
C ARG A 105 11.41 5.00 -3.40
N MET A 106 10.74 5.38 -2.32
CA MET A 106 9.27 5.40 -2.27
C MET A 106 8.69 6.31 -3.35
N GLU A 107 9.23 7.50 -3.52
CA GLU A 107 8.79 8.44 -4.55
C GLU A 107 9.11 7.92 -5.95
N ARG A 108 10.30 7.40 -6.18
CA ARG A 108 10.73 6.89 -7.48
C ARG A 108 9.91 5.70 -7.96
N PHE A 109 9.69 4.70 -7.10
CA PHE A 109 9.05 3.45 -7.50
C PHE A 109 7.54 3.44 -7.30
N LEU A 110 7.05 4.07 -6.25
CA LEU A 110 5.62 4.04 -5.89
C LEU A 110 4.93 5.40 -6.04
N GLY A 111 5.69 6.47 -6.24
CA GLY A 111 5.13 7.82 -6.35
C GLY A 111 4.47 8.33 -5.07
N VAL A 112 4.86 7.79 -3.91
CA VAL A 112 4.25 8.12 -2.62
C VAL A 112 5.27 8.64 -1.62
N LYS A 113 4.75 9.34 -0.59
CA LYS A 113 5.52 9.80 0.57
C LYS A 113 5.45 8.79 1.72
N PRO A 114 6.37 8.87 2.70
CA PRO A 114 6.26 8.11 3.95
C PRO A 114 4.88 8.31 4.59
N GLY A 115 4.31 7.23 5.11
CA GLY A 115 2.96 7.23 5.67
C GLY A 115 1.84 7.02 4.64
N SER A 116 2.13 7.07 3.35
CA SER A 116 1.17 6.83 2.27
C SER A 116 1.54 5.61 1.41
N VAL A 117 2.49 4.80 1.82
CA VAL A 117 2.87 3.57 1.12
C VAL A 117 1.67 2.62 1.03
N SER A 118 1.35 2.17 -0.16
CA SER A 118 0.15 1.40 -0.44
C SER A 118 0.35 0.49 -1.64
N LEU A 119 -0.43 -0.58 -1.71
CA LEU A 119 -0.53 -1.43 -2.89
C LEU A 119 -0.77 -0.61 -4.17
N PHE A 120 -1.60 0.41 -4.09
CA PHE A 120 -1.95 1.26 -5.23
C PHE A 120 -0.77 2.07 -5.78
N GLY A 121 0.34 2.16 -5.06
CA GLY A 121 1.59 2.73 -5.57
C GLY A 121 2.14 1.98 -6.79
N LEU A 122 1.75 0.73 -6.98
CA LEU A 122 2.16 -0.06 -8.15
C LEU A 122 1.66 0.51 -9.48
N ILE A 123 0.63 1.33 -9.49
CA ILE A 123 0.20 2.03 -10.72
C ILE A 123 1.25 3.00 -11.25
N ASN A 124 2.19 3.43 -10.41
CA ASN A 124 3.31 4.31 -10.78
C ASN A 124 4.60 3.54 -11.14
N ASP A 125 4.62 2.23 -10.94
CA ASP A 125 5.75 1.35 -11.27
C ASP A 125 5.62 0.82 -12.70
N GLU A 126 5.86 1.69 -13.66
CA GLU A 126 5.65 1.42 -15.09
C GLU A 126 6.48 0.26 -15.63
N ASN A 127 7.63 -0.01 -15.03
CA ASN A 127 8.55 -1.06 -15.47
C ASN A 127 8.43 -2.36 -14.67
N ASN A 128 7.47 -2.45 -13.76
CA ASN A 128 7.25 -3.63 -12.91
C ASN A 128 8.52 -4.04 -12.12
N GLU A 129 9.24 -3.06 -11.60
CA GLU A 129 10.49 -3.26 -10.86
C GLU A 129 10.26 -3.68 -9.40
N VAL A 130 9.07 -3.45 -8.86
CA VAL A 130 8.71 -3.81 -7.48
C VAL A 130 8.16 -5.22 -7.43
N ASN A 131 8.75 -6.04 -6.55
CA ASN A 131 8.25 -7.38 -6.26
C ASN A 131 7.24 -7.31 -5.11
N LEU A 132 6.08 -7.90 -5.29
CA LEU A 132 5.00 -7.89 -4.31
C LEU A 132 5.02 -9.16 -3.47
N ILE A 133 5.11 -8.99 -2.17
CA ILE A 133 5.04 -10.07 -1.18
C ILE A 133 3.76 -9.90 -0.36
N LEU A 134 2.92 -10.89 -0.38
CA LEU A 134 1.62 -10.87 0.27
C LEU A 134 1.56 -11.93 1.38
N ASP A 135 1.03 -11.54 2.52
CA ASP A 135 0.75 -12.53 3.57
C ASP A 135 -0.35 -13.49 3.09
N GLN A 136 -0.18 -14.77 3.37
CA GLN A 136 -1.14 -15.80 2.95
C GLN A 136 -2.55 -15.59 3.54
N ASP A 137 -2.69 -14.92 4.69
CA ASP A 137 -4.00 -14.63 5.26
C ASP A 137 -4.86 -13.75 4.35
N LEU A 138 -4.24 -13.03 3.42
CA LEU A 138 -4.95 -12.19 2.45
C LEU A 138 -5.67 -13.04 1.39
N GLU A 139 -5.28 -14.29 1.19
CA GLU A 139 -5.97 -15.19 0.26
C GLU A 139 -7.40 -15.51 0.69
N SER A 140 -7.65 -15.52 1.99
CA SER A 140 -8.97 -15.87 2.56
C SER A 140 -9.80 -14.66 3.00
N ALA A 141 -9.24 -13.45 2.94
CA ALA A 141 -9.97 -12.24 3.31
C ALA A 141 -11.05 -11.92 2.28
N SER A 142 -12.26 -11.63 2.73
CA SER A 142 -13.37 -11.24 1.85
C SER A 142 -13.26 -9.81 1.34
N GLY A 143 -12.58 -8.94 2.10
CA GLY A 143 -12.28 -7.56 1.74
C GLY A 143 -10.94 -7.13 2.32
N ILE A 144 -10.27 -6.22 1.64
CA ILE A 144 -8.95 -5.73 2.03
C ILE A 144 -8.94 -4.21 1.97
N SER A 145 -8.39 -3.57 2.99
CA SER A 145 -8.36 -2.12 3.12
C SER A 145 -6.95 -1.58 2.90
N PHE A 146 -6.84 -0.58 2.04
CA PHE A 146 -5.59 0.13 1.70
C PHE A 146 -5.80 1.63 1.64
N HIS A 147 -4.70 2.40 1.72
CA HIS A 147 -4.70 3.83 1.39
C HIS A 147 -4.62 4.04 -0.13
N PRO A 148 -5.37 4.99 -0.70
CA PRO A 148 -5.27 5.32 -2.12
C PRO A 148 -4.09 6.28 -2.43
N ASN A 149 -2.87 5.93 -2.05
CA ASN A 149 -1.65 6.75 -2.11
C ASN A 149 -1.72 8.06 -1.31
N ASP A 150 -2.61 8.13 -0.36
CA ASP A 150 -2.89 9.28 0.49
C ASP A 150 -3.45 8.76 1.83
N ASN A 151 -3.01 9.34 2.93
CA ASN A 151 -3.37 8.87 4.28
C ASN A 151 -4.63 9.54 4.86
N THR A 152 -5.41 10.23 4.03
CA THR A 152 -6.69 10.85 4.42
C THR A 152 -7.90 10.05 3.98
N ALA A 153 -7.67 8.86 3.43
CA ALA A 153 -8.73 7.94 3.06
C ALA A 153 -8.26 6.49 3.17
N SER A 154 -9.21 5.59 3.27
CA SER A 154 -9.00 4.15 3.14
C SER A 154 -9.95 3.60 2.10
N LEU A 155 -9.45 2.77 1.20
CA LEU A 155 -10.24 2.06 0.22
C LEU A 155 -10.41 0.61 0.63
N ILE A 156 -11.64 0.12 0.59
CA ILE A 156 -11.94 -1.28 0.80
C ILE A 156 -12.30 -1.88 -0.55
N ILE A 157 -11.61 -2.93 -0.94
CA ILE A 157 -11.88 -3.70 -2.14
C ILE A 157 -12.16 -5.16 -1.79
N SER A 158 -12.93 -5.85 -2.63
CA SER A 158 -13.17 -7.28 -2.46
C SER A 158 -11.92 -8.08 -2.78
N HIS A 159 -11.89 -9.34 -2.35
CA HIS A 159 -10.80 -10.27 -2.72
C HIS A 159 -10.66 -10.38 -4.25
N GLU A 160 -11.76 -10.49 -4.97
CA GLU A 160 -11.78 -10.52 -6.44
C GLU A 160 -11.17 -9.24 -7.04
N GLY A 161 -11.55 -8.07 -6.53
CA GLY A 161 -10.99 -6.78 -6.95
C GLY A 161 -9.49 -6.67 -6.66
N PHE A 162 -9.07 -7.17 -5.52
CA PHE A 162 -7.66 -7.24 -5.13
C PHE A 162 -6.83 -8.08 -6.10
N MET A 163 -7.27 -9.28 -6.42
CA MET A 163 -6.59 -10.15 -7.37
C MET A 163 -6.56 -9.54 -8.77
N LYS A 164 -7.67 -8.96 -9.20
CA LYS A 164 -7.77 -8.26 -10.48
C LYS A 164 -6.79 -7.10 -10.58
N PHE A 165 -6.64 -6.31 -9.51
CA PHE A 165 -5.68 -5.22 -9.45
C PHE A 165 -4.25 -5.73 -9.62
N ILE A 166 -3.86 -6.77 -8.87
CA ILE A 166 -2.52 -7.35 -8.92
C ILE A 166 -2.19 -7.88 -10.31
N GLU A 167 -3.12 -8.62 -10.91
CA GLU A 167 -2.95 -9.20 -12.24
C GLU A 167 -2.83 -8.11 -13.32
N ASN A 168 -3.61 -7.05 -13.23
CA ASN A 168 -3.55 -5.93 -14.17
C ASN A 168 -2.26 -5.13 -14.05
N CYS A 169 -1.69 -4.99 -12.86
CA CYS A 169 -0.40 -4.32 -12.68
C CYS A 169 0.75 -5.08 -13.33
N GLY A 170 0.70 -6.41 -13.35
CA GLY A 170 1.71 -7.26 -13.96
C GLY A 170 3.00 -7.43 -13.16
N ASN A 171 3.08 -6.89 -11.95
CA ASN A 171 4.22 -7.10 -11.07
C ASN A 171 4.32 -8.56 -10.61
N SER A 172 5.56 -9.03 -10.42
CA SER A 172 5.80 -10.33 -9.78
C SER A 172 5.24 -10.33 -8.37
N TYR A 173 4.48 -11.36 -8.00
CA TYR A 173 3.90 -11.46 -6.64
C TYR A 173 3.96 -12.89 -6.10
N LYS A 174 3.99 -12.99 -4.79
CA LYS A 174 3.95 -14.26 -4.06
C LYS A 174 3.14 -14.12 -2.77
N PHE A 175 2.34 -15.15 -2.46
CA PHE A 175 1.76 -15.32 -1.14
C PHE A 175 2.69 -16.15 -0.28
N LEU A 176 3.04 -15.67 0.90
CA LEU A 176 3.94 -16.32 1.84
C LEU A 176 3.35 -16.30 3.25
N ASN A 177 3.68 -17.33 4.03
CA ASN A 177 3.43 -17.29 5.46
C ASN A 177 4.44 -16.35 6.13
N LEU A 178 3.93 -15.21 6.61
CA LEU A 178 4.74 -14.16 7.25
C LEU A 178 4.55 -14.11 8.78
N ASP A 179 4.05 -15.19 9.37
CA ASP A 179 3.93 -15.31 10.84
C ASP A 179 5.29 -15.37 11.55
#